data_f0900bbdf8e68fd214b332fb1840d73a
#
_entry.id   f0900bbdf8e68fd214b332fb1840d73a
#
_cell.length_a   1.000
_cell.length_b   1.000
_cell.length_c   1.000
_cell.angle_alpha   90.00
_cell.angle_beta   90.00
_cell.angle_gamma   90.00
#
_symmetry.space_group_name_H-M   'P 1'
#
loop_
_entity.id
_entity.type
_entity.pdbx_description
1 polymer ?
#
loop_
_entity_poly.entity_id
_entity_poly.type
_entity_poly.pdbx_seq_one_letter_code
_entity_poly.pdbx_strand_id
1 'polypeptide(L)' 'MLNENLKAIRKSKGLSQEELAVKLNVVRQTISKWENGVSQS' A
#
# COMPACT_ATOMS: atom_id res chain seq x y z
N MET A 1 -9.59 7.32 1.00
CA MET A 1 -10.02 6.50 -0.04
C MET A 1 -8.96 5.63 -0.63
N LEU A 2 -8.02 6.23 -1.31
CA LEU A 2 -6.99 5.43 -1.94
C LEU A 2 -6.23 4.59 -0.93
N ASN A 3 -5.88 5.18 0.18
CA ASN A 3 -5.11 4.46 1.18
C ASN A 3 -5.91 3.32 1.79
N GLU A 4 -7.19 3.53 2.02
CA GLU A 4 -8.02 2.48 2.60
C GLU A 4 -8.20 1.33 1.64
N ASN A 5 -8.40 1.64 0.37
CA ASN A 5 -8.56 0.61 -0.63
C ASN A 5 -7.29 -0.21 -0.79
N LEU A 6 -6.16 0.47 -0.76
CA LEU A 6 -4.90 -0.22 -0.96
C LEU A 6 -4.66 -1.23 0.16
N LYS A 7 -4.92 -0.81 1.38
CA LYS A 7 -4.72 -1.70 2.52
C LYS A 7 -5.68 -2.88 2.46
N ALA A 8 -6.93 -2.61 2.11
CA ALA A 8 -7.93 -3.66 2.04
C ALA A 8 -7.58 -4.67 0.96
N ILE A 9 -7.18 -4.19 -0.20
CA ILE A 9 -6.82 -5.06 -1.30
C ILE A 9 -5.61 -5.90 -0.91
N ARG A 10 -4.63 -5.28 -0.29
CA ARG A 10 -3.44 -6.00 0.11
C ARG A 10 -3.78 -7.12 1.08
N LYS A 11 -4.60 -6.82 2.08
CA LYS A 11 -4.97 -7.80 3.08
C LYS A 11 -5.82 -8.92 2.50
N SER A 12 -6.68 -8.58 1.58
CA SER A 12 -7.54 -9.59 0.97
C SER A 12 -6.73 -10.56 0.13
N LYS A 13 -5.57 -10.14 -0.33
CA LYS A 13 -4.68 -11.00 -1.10
C LYS A 13 -3.62 -11.67 -0.21
N GLY A 14 -3.62 -11.34 1.07
CA GLY A 14 -2.64 -11.93 1.98
C GLY A 14 -1.24 -11.44 1.75
N LEU A 15 -1.09 -10.21 1.30
CA LEU A 15 0.23 -9.66 0.99
C LEU A 15 0.73 -8.77 2.10
N SER A 16 2.07 -8.75 2.27
CA SER A 16 2.68 -7.77 3.15
C SER A 16 2.89 -6.49 2.36
N GLN A 17 3.27 -5.42 3.08
CA GLN A 17 3.56 -4.16 2.40
C GLN A 17 4.70 -4.33 1.41
N GLU A 18 5.70 -5.08 1.82
CA GLU A 18 6.83 -5.30 0.95
C GLU A 18 6.45 -6.07 -0.30
N GLU A 19 5.61 -7.07 -0.14
CA GLU A 19 5.18 -7.85 -1.29
C GLU A 19 4.38 -7.00 -2.26
N LEU A 20 3.51 -6.17 -1.73
CA LEU A 20 2.73 -5.29 -2.59
C LEU A 20 3.63 -4.30 -3.31
N ALA A 21 4.63 -3.78 -2.60
CA ALA A 21 5.56 -2.83 -3.21
C ALA A 21 6.28 -3.46 -4.40
N VAL A 22 6.69 -4.70 -4.24
CA VAL A 22 7.36 -5.40 -5.32
C VAL A 22 6.43 -5.56 -6.51
N LYS A 23 5.19 -5.93 -6.24
CA LYS A 23 4.24 -6.14 -7.32
C LYS A 23 3.95 -4.85 -8.08
N LEU A 24 3.91 -3.75 -7.38
CA LEU A 24 3.64 -2.45 -8.00
C LEU A 24 4.90 -1.75 -8.49
N ASN A 25 6.05 -2.39 -8.25
CA ASN A 25 7.33 -1.83 -8.68
C ASN A 25 7.60 -0.49 -8.02
N VAL A 26 7.32 -0.40 -6.75
CA VAL A 26 7.61 0.79 -5.94
C VAL A 26 8.31 0.32 -4.68
N VAL A 27 8.84 1.28 -3.92
CA VAL A 27 9.49 0.93 -2.65
C VAL A 27 8.43 0.76 -1.57
N ARG A 28 8.77 -0.05 -0.56
CA ARG A 28 7.83 -0.31 0.51
C ARG A 28 7.41 0.98 1.23
N GLN A 29 8.31 1.92 1.29
CA GLN A 29 8.02 3.18 1.94
C GLN A 29 6.86 3.91 1.26
N THR A 30 6.78 3.77 -0.05
CA THR A 30 5.67 4.35 -0.80
C THR A 30 4.35 3.72 -0.40
N ILE A 31 4.34 2.41 -0.24
CA ILE A 31 3.13 1.71 0.20
C ILE A 31 2.71 2.20 1.58
N SER A 32 3.68 2.33 2.47
CA SER A 32 3.37 2.78 3.82
C SER A 32 2.76 4.18 3.82
N LYS A 33 3.30 5.06 3.00
CA LYS A 33 2.77 6.42 2.90
C LYS A 33 1.35 6.41 2.36
N TRP A 34 1.12 5.60 1.35
CA TRP A 34 -0.21 5.54 0.76
C TRP A 34 -1.23 5.02 1.76
N GLU A 35 -0.86 3.97 2.49
CA GLU A 35 -1.79 3.38 3.45
C GLU A 35 -2.05 4.31 4.63
N ASN A 36 -1.12 5.17 4.94
CA ASN A 36 -1.30 6.14 6.02
C ASN A 36 -1.95 7.43 5.54
N GLY A 37 -2.14 7.56 4.24
CA GLY A 37 -2.80 8.73 3.71
C GLY A 37 -1.94 9.99 3.72
N VAL A 38 -0.64 9.83 3.85
CA VAL A 38 0.25 10.99 3.95
C VAL A 38 0.27 11.76 2.65
N SER A 39 0.17 11.07 1.55
CA SER A 39 0.25 11.70 0.24
C SER A 39 -0.98 12.52 -0.08
N GLN A 40 -1.94 12.51 0.79
CA GLN A 40 -3.18 13.22 0.56
C GLN A 40 -3.04 14.71 0.66
N SER A 41 -2.17 15.17 1.48
CA SER A 41 -2.14 16.61 1.74
C SER A 41 -1.39 17.40 0.75
#